data_6ee94d18285595af39e1dfb19ba2ca1e
#
_entry.id   6ee94d18285595af39e1dfb19ba2ca1e
#
_cell.length_a   1.000
_cell.length_b   1.000
_cell.length_c   1.000
_cell.angle_alpha   90.00
_cell.angle_beta   90.00
_cell.angle_gamma   90.00
#
_symmetry.space_group_name_H-M   'P 1'
#
loop_
_entity.id
_entity.type
_entity.pdbx_description
1 polymer ?
#
loop_
_entity_poly.entity_id
_entity_poly.type
_entity_poly.pdbx_seq_one_letter_code
_entity_poly.pdbx_strand_id
1 'polypeptide(L)'
;YKDNSGKYQNGLLSLTSNGYLSYAEAQSYLFGQYQHGYIGSYDFNISGSIGNRVWLGLTVGLHDVHYNSNSLYAENLVDGNFSDSYEQIKITGTGYDVKAGIIFRPVEESPFRIGAYVNSPVFYDLSLSAAHDLSMYGKNALATFQDKDAAGNIVNVPCYTLGDKGQTVDYDFRLNTPWKVGVSMGHTVGNYLALGATYEYAWYDHMDNRVKDGGYYDYYCGDYYESSSSDDAMNADTRANLKGVSTLKVGAEIKPTSMLSLRFGYNYVSPMFRENAYRDQSIGSNGVDIATST
;
A
#
# COMPACT_ATOMS: atom_id res chain seq x y z
N TYR A 1 -29.22 -10.90 2.71
CA TYR A 1 -30.42 -11.57 2.22
C TYR A 1 -31.67 -10.78 2.63
N LYS A 2 -32.60 -10.54 1.72
CA LYS A 2 -33.91 -9.97 1.99
C LYS A 2 -34.95 -11.11 1.94
N ASP A 3 -35.74 -11.24 2.97
CA ASP A 3 -36.91 -12.14 2.95
C ASP A 3 -38.01 -11.60 2.04
N ASN A 4 -39.08 -12.41 1.86
CA ASN A 4 -40.21 -12.02 1.01
C ASN A 4 -40.99 -10.79 1.51
N SER A 5 -40.74 -10.34 2.75
CA SER A 5 -41.30 -9.10 3.32
C SER A 5 -40.39 -7.90 3.08
N GLY A 6 -39.22 -8.08 2.40
CA GLY A 6 -38.24 -7.06 2.15
C GLY A 6 -37.32 -6.76 3.33
N LYS A 7 -37.42 -7.52 4.42
CA LYS A 7 -36.61 -7.36 5.60
C LYS A 7 -35.27 -8.10 5.43
N TYR A 8 -34.19 -7.45 5.79
CA TYR A 8 -32.89 -8.09 5.79
C TYR A 8 -32.84 -9.18 6.87
N GLN A 9 -32.55 -10.40 6.45
CA GLN A 9 -32.23 -11.54 7.29
C GLN A 9 -30.73 -11.78 7.16
N ASN A 10 -30.04 -11.88 8.27
CA ASN A 10 -28.63 -12.22 8.31
C ASN A 10 -28.47 -13.40 9.27
N GLY A 11 -27.93 -14.51 8.78
CA GLY A 11 -27.71 -15.70 9.58
C GLY A 11 -26.71 -15.51 10.74
N LEU A 12 -25.92 -14.43 10.72
CA LEU A 12 -25.00 -14.04 11.80
C LEU A 12 -25.69 -13.13 12.84
N LEU A 13 -26.79 -12.50 12.49
CA LEU A 13 -27.50 -11.54 13.34
C LEU A 13 -28.88 -12.09 13.72
N SER A 14 -29.16 -12.16 14.99
CA SER A 14 -30.47 -12.45 15.53
C SER A 14 -31.00 -11.25 16.29
N LEU A 15 -32.34 -11.04 16.21
CA LEU A 15 -33.01 -10.06 17.06
C LEU A 15 -33.26 -10.72 18.42
N THR A 16 -32.71 -10.12 19.48
CA THR A 16 -33.06 -10.50 20.85
C THR A 16 -34.51 -10.13 21.17
N SER A 17 -35.07 -10.70 22.21
CA SER A 17 -36.42 -10.39 22.70
C SER A 17 -36.61 -8.90 23.02
N ASN A 18 -35.55 -8.17 23.28
CA ASN A 18 -35.54 -6.74 23.56
C ASN A 18 -35.33 -5.85 22.31
N GLY A 19 -35.31 -6.44 21.11
CA GLY A 19 -35.15 -5.72 19.84
C GLY A 19 -33.72 -5.31 19.51
N TYR A 20 -32.71 -5.75 20.27
CA TYR A 20 -31.30 -5.53 19.95
C TYR A 20 -30.79 -6.59 18.98
N LEU A 21 -29.89 -6.18 18.10
CA LEU A 21 -29.14 -7.13 17.25
C LEU A 21 -28.12 -7.87 18.12
N SER A 22 -28.19 -9.21 18.07
CA SER A 22 -27.19 -10.11 18.66
C SER A 22 -26.52 -10.87 17.51
N TYR A 23 -25.24 -11.09 17.63
CA TYR A 23 -24.45 -11.90 16.70
C TYR A 23 -23.92 -13.15 17.40
N ALA A 24 -23.69 -14.22 16.64
CA ALA A 24 -23.06 -15.42 17.18
C ALA A 24 -21.59 -15.15 17.47
N GLU A 25 -21.13 -15.55 18.67
CA GLU A 25 -19.74 -15.39 19.06
C GLU A 25 -18.86 -16.39 18.31
N ALA A 26 -17.68 -15.94 17.90
CA ALA A 26 -16.66 -16.80 17.33
C ALA A 26 -15.99 -17.63 18.42
N GLN A 27 -15.98 -18.95 18.28
CA GLN A 27 -15.27 -19.88 19.15
C GLN A 27 -13.81 -20.01 18.77
N SER A 28 -13.52 -19.97 17.48
CA SER A 28 -12.18 -20.00 16.92
C SER A 28 -12.15 -19.34 15.57
N TYR A 29 -10.98 -18.86 15.17
CA TYR A 29 -10.78 -18.29 13.84
C TYR A 29 -9.52 -18.86 13.19
N LEU A 30 -9.51 -18.81 11.86
CA LEU A 30 -8.34 -19.09 11.04
C LEU A 30 -8.12 -17.88 10.12
N PHE A 31 -6.89 -17.38 10.10
CA PHE A 31 -6.47 -16.39 9.15
C PHE A 31 -5.26 -16.90 8.37
N GLY A 32 -5.38 -16.88 7.06
CA GLY A 32 -4.29 -17.21 6.15
C GLY A 32 -4.14 -16.12 5.10
N GLN A 33 -2.91 -15.70 4.82
CA GLN A 33 -2.62 -14.72 3.78
C GLN A 33 -1.40 -15.14 2.98
N TYR A 34 -1.51 -15.00 1.67
CA TYR A 34 -0.41 -15.19 0.74
C TYR A 34 -0.25 -13.94 -0.11
N GLN A 35 0.93 -13.35 -0.05
CA GLN A 35 1.26 -12.15 -0.82
C GLN A 35 2.52 -12.38 -1.63
N HIS A 36 2.51 -11.93 -2.87
CA HIS A 36 3.69 -11.89 -3.71
C HIS A 36 3.63 -10.72 -4.68
N GLY A 37 4.79 -10.24 -5.08
CA GLY A 37 4.87 -9.15 -6.03
C GLY A 37 6.27 -8.55 -6.10
N TYR A 38 6.40 -7.57 -6.96
CA TYR A 38 7.62 -6.79 -7.09
C TYR A 38 7.32 -5.39 -7.64
N ILE A 39 8.25 -4.50 -7.41
CA ILE A 39 8.37 -3.23 -8.11
C ILE A 39 9.72 -3.25 -8.82
N GLY A 40 9.68 -3.44 -10.16
CA GLY A 40 10.86 -3.31 -11.01
C GLY A 40 11.20 -1.84 -11.21
N SER A 41 12.50 -1.49 -11.25
CA SER A 41 12.96 -0.14 -11.57
C SER A 41 14.08 -0.19 -12.62
N TYR A 42 13.94 0.61 -13.65
CA TYR A 42 14.89 0.77 -14.74
C TYR A 42 15.34 2.22 -14.78
N ASP A 43 16.55 2.49 -14.31
CA ASP A 43 17.10 3.83 -14.18
C ASP A 43 18.07 4.15 -15.32
N PHE A 44 17.80 5.21 -16.06
CA PHE A 44 18.68 5.77 -17.08
C PHE A 44 19.36 7.02 -16.53
N ASN A 45 20.66 6.96 -16.36
CA ASN A 45 21.44 8.05 -15.76
C ASN A 45 22.37 8.71 -16.78
N ILE A 46 22.42 10.04 -16.74
CA ILE A 46 23.43 10.84 -17.38
C ILE A 46 24.12 11.71 -16.31
N SER A 47 25.44 11.75 -16.33
CA SER A 47 26.19 12.54 -15.37
C SER A 47 27.42 13.18 -16.01
N GLY A 48 27.87 14.29 -15.45
CA GLY A 48 29.04 15.01 -15.90
C GLY A 48 29.71 15.79 -14.78
N SER A 49 30.95 16.20 -15.02
CA SER A 49 31.72 17.00 -14.07
C SER A 49 32.25 18.29 -14.71
N ILE A 50 32.28 19.34 -13.91
CA ILE A 50 32.81 20.64 -14.30
C ILE A 50 34.00 20.96 -13.40
N GLY A 51 35.20 21.10 -14.01
CA GLY A 51 36.41 21.52 -13.31
C GLY A 51 36.84 20.66 -12.12
N ASN A 52 36.52 19.36 -12.12
CA ASN A 52 36.77 18.45 -10.98
C ASN A 52 36.23 18.91 -9.62
N ARG A 53 35.34 19.91 -9.61
CA ARG A 53 34.75 20.49 -8.39
C ARG A 53 33.27 20.28 -8.26
N VAL A 54 32.55 20.23 -9.39
CA VAL A 54 31.10 20.05 -9.44
C VAL A 54 30.76 18.83 -10.29
N TRP A 55 29.94 17.93 -9.77
CA TRP A 55 29.38 16.80 -10.49
C TRP A 55 27.88 16.94 -10.49
N LEU A 56 27.29 16.81 -11.65
CA LEU A 56 25.83 16.85 -11.86
C LEU A 56 25.37 15.50 -12.35
N GLY A 57 24.22 15.07 -11.90
CA GLY A 57 23.57 13.84 -12.37
C GLY A 57 22.07 14.06 -12.56
N LEU A 58 21.55 13.45 -13.61
CA LEU A 58 20.11 13.36 -13.91
C LEU A 58 19.78 11.90 -14.19
N THR A 59 18.71 11.42 -13.58
CA THR A 59 18.21 10.05 -13.78
C THR A 59 16.74 10.12 -14.13
N VAL A 60 16.33 9.33 -15.12
CA VAL A 60 14.93 9.04 -15.43
C VAL A 60 14.69 7.59 -15.06
N GLY A 61 13.75 7.36 -14.16
CA GLY A 61 13.34 6.03 -13.72
C GLY A 61 12.03 5.62 -14.37
N LEU A 62 11.96 4.35 -14.78
CA LEU A 62 10.73 3.68 -15.21
C LEU A 62 10.45 2.55 -14.23
N HIS A 63 9.21 2.42 -13.81
CA HIS A 63 8.79 1.45 -12.80
C HIS A 63 7.72 0.52 -13.36
N ASP A 64 7.79 -0.75 -12.96
CA ASP A 64 6.82 -1.79 -13.29
C ASP A 64 6.34 -2.42 -11.98
N VAL A 65 5.03 -2.43 -11.75
CA VAL A 65 4.41 -2.86 -10.49
C VAL A 65 3.58 -4.09 -10.73
N HIS A 66 3.85 -5.13 -9.96
CA HIS A 66 3.03 -6.33 -9.87
C HIS A 66 2.85 -6.73 -8.42
N TYR A 67 1.61 -6.76 -7.95
CA TYR A 67 1.25 -7.20 -6.61
C TYR A 67 0.03 -8.10 -6.67
N ASN A 68 0.06 -9.18 -5.91
CA ASN A 68 -1.06 -10.10 -5.75
C ASN A 68 -1.14 -10.53 -4.29
N SER A 69 -2.32 -10.42 -3.71
CA SER A 69 -2.63 -10.86 -2.35
C SER A 69 -3.88 -11.71 -2.36
N ASN A 70 -3.82 -12.84 -1.68
CA ASN A 70 -4.97 -13.68 -1.41
C ASN A 70 -5.06 -13.85 0.11
N SER A 71 -6.21 -13.59 0.70
CA SER A 71 -6.45 -13.80 2.12
C SER A 71 -7.70 -14.63 2.34
N LEU A 72 -7.64 -15.47 3.36
CA LEU A 72 -8.76 -16.25 3.86
C LEU A 72 -8.91 -15.94 5.34
N TYR A 73 -10.08 -15.52 5.72
CA TYR A 73 -10.49 -15.40 7.11
C TYR A 73 -11.68 -16.32 7.35
N ALA A 74 -11.60 -17.18 8.33
CA ALA A 74 -12.66 -18.13 8.63
C ALA A 74 -12.96 -18.18 10.13
N GLU A 75 -14.22 -18.32 10.50
CA GLU A 75 -14.67 -18.41 11.89
C GLU A 75 -15.56 -19.64 12.12
N ASN A 76 -15.29 -20.34 13.21
CA ASN A 76 -16.23 -21.29 13.79
C ASN A 76 -17.04 -20.58 14.87
N LEU A 77 -18.34 -20.60 14.75
CA LEU A 77 -19.24 -19.94 15.68
C LEU A 77 -19.72 -20.89 16.77
N VAL A 78 -20.07 -20.34 17.94
CA VAL A 78 -20.50 -21.12 19.14
C VAL A 78 -21.75 -21.97 18.87
N ASP A 79 -22.61 -21.54 17.96
CA ASP A 79 -23.81 -22.26 17.53
C ASP A 79 -23.52 -23.44 16.56
N GLY A 80 -22.24 -23.63 16.20
CA GLY A 80 -21.79 -24.67 15.28
C GLY A 80 -21.91 -24.28 13.82
N ASN A 81 -22.21 -23.01 13.52
CA ASN A 81 -22.10 -22.45 12.19
C ASN A 81 -20.64 -22.12 11.86
N PHE A 82 -20.36 -22.01 10.57
CA PHE A 82 -19.05 -21.66 10.04
C PHE A 82 -19.20 -20.53 9.03
N SER A 83 -18.28 -19.58 9.06
CA SER A 83 -18.22 -18.48 8.09
C SER A 83 -16.83 -18.36 7.54
N ASP A 84 -16.68 -18.16 6.25
CA ASP A 84 -15.43 -17.81 5.61
C ASP A 84 -15.56 -16.57 4.73
N SER A 85 -14.48 -15.83 4.65
CA SER A 85 -14.30 -14.65 3.82
C SER A 85 -13.00 -14.80 3.04
N TYR A 86 -13.11 -14.87 1.73
CA TYR A 86 -11.96 -14.93 0.84
C TYR A 86 -11.84 -13.62 0.08
N GLU A 87 -10.63 -13.06 0.09
CA GLU A 87 -10.33 -11.82 -0.60
C GLU A 87 -9.13 -12.02 -1.53
N GLN A 88 -9.24 -11.49 -2.73
CA GLN A 88 -8.16 -11.43 -3.70
C GLN A 88 -7.97 -9.99 -4.15
N ILE A 89 -6.72 -9.52 -4.10
CA ILE A 89 -6.33 -8.20 -4.56
C ILE A 89 -5.16 -8.37 -5.52
N LYS A 90 -5.29 -7.78 -6.71
CA LYS A 90 -4.23 -7.70 -7.71
C LYS A 90 -4.03 -6.24 -8.09
N ILE A 91 -2.78 -5.77 -8.05
CA ILE A 91 -2.41 -4.43 -8.50
C ILE A 91 -1.32 -4.58 -9.56
N THR A 92 -1.53 -3.95 -10.71
CA THR A 92 -0.54 -3.89 -11.79
C THR A 92 -0.46 -2.49 -12.35
N GLY A 93 0.67 -2.12 -12.91
CA GLY A 93 0.81 -0.84 -13.58
C GLY A 93 2.25 -0.41 -13.74
N THR A 94 2.40 0.80 -14.22
CA THR A 94 3.71 1.39 -14.52
C THR A 94 3.83 2.76 -13.87
N GLY A 95 5.06 3.24 -13.75
CA GLY A 95 5.33 4.57 -13.22
C GLY A 95 6.62 5.14 -13.79
N TYR A 96 6.81 6.43 -13.60
CA TYR A 96 8.05 7.10 -13.96
C TYR A 96 8.41 8.16 -12.93
N ASP A 97 9.70 8.42 -12.79
CA ASP A 97 10.23 9.48 -11.93
C ASP A 97 11.47 10.15 -12.55
N VAL A 98 11.84 11.27 -11.96
CA VAL A 98 13.04 12.01 -12.30
C VAL A 98 13.83 12.33 -11.04
N LYS A 99 15.13 12.04 -11.08
CA LYS A 99 16.05 12.32 -9.96
C LYS A 99 17.16 13.24 -10.44
N ALA A 100 17.45 14.26 -9.68
CA ALA A 100 18.57 15.17 -9.96
C ALA A 100 19.47 15.32 -8.75
N GLY A 101 20.77 15.39 -8.99
CA GLY A 101 21.73 15.50 -7.92
C GLY A 101 22.95 16.32 -8.31
N ILE A 102 23.54 16.92 -7.30
CA ILE A 102 24.79 17.68 -7.39
C ILE A 102 25.73 17.24 -6.29
N ILE A 103 27.02 17.10 -6.62
CA ILE A 103 28.10 16.94 -5.66
C ILE A 103 29.07 18.10 -5.87
N PHE A 104 29.45 18.75 -4.80
CA PHE A 104 30.37 19.87 -4.79
C PHE A 104 31.57 19.58 -3.88
N ARG A 105 32.77 19.89 -4.36
CA ARG A 105 34.01 19.83 -3.62
C ARG A 105 34.49 21.27 -3.30
N PRO A 106 34.26 21.77 -2.07
CA PRO A 106 34.50 23.18 -1.72
C PRO A 106 35.97 23.59 -1.84
N VAL A 107 36.86 22.71 -1.43
CA VAL A 107 38.32 22.97 -1.39
C VAL A 107 39.00 21.98 -2.33
N GLU A 108 39.80 22.47 -3.26
CA GLU A 108 40.38 21.66 -4.33
C GLU A 108 41.38 20.63 -3.82
N GLU A 109 42.20 20.98 -2.80
CA GLU A 109 43.13 20.06 -2.20
C GLU A 109 42.50 19.11 -1.15
N SER A 110 41.24 19.38 -0.75
CA SER A 110 40.54 18.56 0.23
C SER A 110 39.68 17.49 -0.47
N PRO A 111 39.70 16.24 0.01
CA PRO A 111 38.78 15.21 -0.46
C PRO A 111 37.36 15.39 0.05
N PHE A 112 37.07 16.43 0.84
CA PHE A 112 35.73 16.70 1.38
C PHE A 112 34.74 17.04 0.26
N ARG A 113 33.56 16.42 0.29
CA ARG A 113 32.49 16.63 -0.68
C ARG A 113 31.16 16.80 0.04
N ILE A 114 30.32 17.68 -0.53
CA ILE A 114 28.95 17.88 -0.10
C ILE A 114 28.07 17.54 -1.30
N GLY A 115 27.01 16.81 -1.07
CA GLY A 115 26.01 16.47 -2.09
C GLY A 115 24.62 16.93 -1.69
N ALA A 116 23.81 17.20 -2.69
CA ALA A 116 22.38 17.39 -2.54
C ALA A 116 21.66 16.72 -3.70
N TYR A 117 20.47 16.19 -3.43
CA TYR A 117 19.64 15.59 -4.47
C TYR A 117 18.16 15.82 -4.20
N VAL A 118 17.39 15.75 -5.27
CA VAL A 118 15.94 15.77 -5.25
C VAL A 118 15.43 14.65 -6.12
N ASN A 119 14.46 13.91 -5.60
CA ASN A 119 13.70 12.92 -6.37
C ASN A 119 12.25 13.40 -6.48
N SER A 120 11.75 13.45 -7.71
CA SER A 120 10.33 13.69 -7.94
C SER A 120 9.48 12.58 -7.33
N PRO A 121 8.18 12.76 -7.21
CA PRO A 121 7.27 11.63 -7.08
C PRO A 121 7.49 10.61 -8.18
N VAL A 122 7.26 9.34 -7.88
CA VAL A 122 6.97 8.35 -8.91
C VAL A 122 5.51 8.55 -9.28
N PHE A 123 5.27 8.86 -10.52
CA PHE A 123 3.94 9.04 -11.08
C PHE A 123 3.45 7.68 -11.58
N TYR A 124 2.72 6.98 -10.72
CA TYR A 124 2.17 5.67 -11.04
C TYR A 124 0.82 5.78 -11.73
N ASP A 125 0.61 4.93 -12.73
CA ASP A 125 -0.67 4.62 -13.33
C ASP A 125 -0.96 3.13 -13.04
N LEU A 126 -1.98 2.86 -12.23
CA LEU A 126 -2.22 1.57 -11.61
C LEU A 126 -3.65 1.10 -11.88
N SER A 127 -3.78 -0.22 -12.06
CA SER A 127 -5.06 -0.92 -12.09
C SER A 127 -5.13 -1.88 -10.90
N LEU A 128 -6.20 -1.76 -10.12
CA LEU A 128 -6.56 -2.66 -9.04
C LEU A 128 -7.69 -3.56 -9.52
N SER A 129 -7.54 -4.85 -9.32
CA SER A 129 -8.62 -5.84 -9.48
C SER A 129 -8.82 -6.52 -8.14
N ALA A 130 -10.02 -6.41 -7.59
CA ALA A 130 -10.37 -6.98 -6.29
C ALA A 130 -11.59 -7.88 -6.42
N ALA A 131 -11.54 -9.03 -5.76
CA ALA A 131 -12.66 -9.94 -5.61
C ALA A 131 -12.80 -10.32 -4.14
N HIS A 132 -14.04 -10.45 -3.69
CA HIS A 132 -14.36 -10.84 -2.33
C HIS A 132 -15.49 -11.84 -2.34
N ASP A 133 -15.28 -12.99 -1.74
CA ASP A 133 -16.30 -14.03 -1.54
C ASP A 133 -16.57 -14.17 -0.04
N LEU A 134 -17.84 -14.14 0.32
CA LEU A 134 -18.28 -14.39 1.69
C LEU A 134 -19.20 -15.60 1.67
N SER A 135 -18.91 -16.62 2.49
CA SER A 135 -19.72 -17.81 2.62
C SER A 135 -20.06 -18.07 4.08
N MET A 136 -21.23 -18.62 4.29
CA MET A 136 -21.72 -19.03 5.59
C MET A 136 -22.34 -20.40 5.50
N TYR A 137 -21.98 -21.28 6.40
CA TYR A 137 -22.45 -22.66 6.47
C TYR A 137 -23.16 -22.89 7.80
N GLY A 138 -24.42 -23.27 7.74
CA GLY A 138 -25.25 -23.52 8.91
C GLY A 138 -25.37 -25.00 9.24
N LYS A 139 -25.19 -25.35 10.50
CA LYS A 139 -25.58 -26.67 11.02
C LYS A 139 -27.08 -26.85 10.96
N ASN A 140 -27.83 -25.78 11.19
CA ASN A 140 -29.27 -25.69 10.98
C ASN A 140 -29.56 -24.79 9.77
N ALA A 141 -30.78 -24.84 9.24
CA ALA A 141 -31.17 -24.01 8.11
C ALA A 141 -30.99 -22.52 8.45
N LEU A 142 -30.14 -21.83 7.66
CA LEU A 142 -29.84 -20.39 7.80
C LEU A 142 -30.96 -19.53 7.21
N ALA A 143 -31.64 -20.06 6.18
CA ALA A 143 -32.77 -19.41 5.49
C ALA A 143 -33.73 -20.46 4.94
N THR A 144 -34.88 -20.00 4.53
CA THR A 144 -35.87 -20.81 3.84
C THR A 144 -36.30 -20.08 2.57
N PHE A 145 -36.16 -20.73 1.43
CA PHE A 145 -36.57 -20.21 0.14
C PHE A 145 -37.86 -20.88 -0.30
N GLN A 146 -38.70 -20.16 -1.06
CA GLN A 146 -39.83 -20.74 -1.75
C GLN A 146 -39.36 -21.22 -3.13
N ASP A 147 -39.61 -22.49 -3.39
CA ASP A 147 -39.34 -23.13 -4.68
C ASP A 147 -40.59 -23.91 -5.14
N LYS A 148 -40.61 -24.34 -6.39
CA LYS A 148 -41.69 -25.17 -6.92
C LYS A 148 -41.24 -26.62 -6.95
N ASP A 149 -42.07 -27.50 -6.40
CA ASP A 149 -41.90 -28.94 -6.54
C ASP A 149 -42.17 -29.43 -7.98
N ALA A 150 -41.90 -30.69 -8.25
CA ALA A 150 -42.12 -31.29 -9.57
C ALA A 150 -43.59 -31.23 -10.04
N ALA A 151 -44.55 -31.00 -9.13
CA ALA A 151 -45.97 -30.82 -9.41
C ALA A 151 -46.38 -29.35 -9.56
N GLY A 152 -45.43 -28.41 -9.39
CA GLY A 152 -45.64 -26.97 -9.51
C GLY A 152 -46.16 -26.29 -8.24
N ASN A 153 -46.25 -26.99 -7.11
CA ASN A 153 -46.66 -26.41 -5.84
C ASN A 153 -45.49 -25.63 -5.18
N ILE A 154 -45.81 -24.53 -4.51
CA ILE A 154 -44.83 -23.77 -3.75
C ILE A 154 -44.49 -24.54 -2.47
N VAL A 155 -43.22 -24.90 -2.33
CA VAL A 155 -42.66 -25.57 -1.15
C VAL A 155 -41.54 -24.72 -0.53
N ASN A 156 -41.41 -24.81 0.79
CA ASN A 156 -40.34 -24.16 1.50
C ASN A 156 -39.12 -25.09 1.56
N VAL A 157 -38.02 -24.67 0.93
CA VAL A 157 -36.76 -25.42 0.90
C VAL A 157 -35.78 -24.79 1.86
N PRO A 158 -35.26 -25.53 2.87
CA PRO A 158 -34.29 -25.01 3.79
C PRO A 158 -32.91 -24.83 3.10
N CYS A 159 -32.25 -23.72 3.38
CA CYS A 159 -30.93 -23.42 2.89
C CYS A 159 -29.92 -23.46 4.03
N TYR A 160 -28.89 -24.26 3.87
CA TYR A 160 -27.81 -24.45 4.86
C TYR A 160 -26.54 -23.72 4.50
N THR A 161 -26.48 -23.12 3.32
CA THR A 161 -25.34 -22.34 2.86
C THR A 161 -25.86 -21.04 2.27
N LEU A 162 -25.34 -19.94 2.78
CA LEU A 162 -25.51 -18.61 2.22
C LEU A 162 -24.14 -18.12 1.77
N GLY A 163 -24.08 -17.51 0.63
CA GLY A 163 -22.85 -16.94 0.13
C GLY A 163 -23.13 -15.82 -0.85
N ASP A 164 -22.26 -14.87 -0.85
CA ASP A 164 -22.17 -13.88 -1.92
C ASP A 164 -20.84 -14.14 -2.64
N LYS A 165 -20.95 -14.60 -3.88
CA LYS A 165 -19.81 -14.61 -4.79
C LYS A 165 -19.66 -13.19 -5.28
N GLY A 166 -18.74 -12.48 -4.64
CA GLY A 166 -18.45 -11.11 -4.97
C GLY A 166 -18.08 -10.95 -6.44
N GLN A 167 -18.56 -9.89 -7.04
CA GLN A 167 -18.13 -9.52 -8.38
C GLN A 167 -16.71 -8.99 -8.31
N THR A 168 -15.89 -9.34 -9.30
CA THR A 168 -14.60 -8.68 -9.46
C THR A 168 -14.85 -7.21 -9.78
N VAL A 169 -14.24 -6.36 -8.99
CA VAL A 169 -14.24 -4.90 -9.19
C VAL A 169 -12.88 -4.49 -9.73
N ASP A 170 -12.88 -3.87 -10.90
CA ASP A 170 -11.69 -3.29 -11.49
C ASP A 170 -11.72 -1.78 -11.26
N TYR A 171 -10.63 -1.23 -10.79
CA TYR A 171 -10.50 0.19 -10.47
C TYR A 171 -9.14 0.71 -10.92
N ASP A 172 -9.19 1.69 -11.82
CA ASP A 172 -7.99 2.36 -12.31
C ASP A 172 -7.76 3.66 -11.54
N PHE A 173 -6.54 3.87 -11.08
CA PHE A 173 -6.17 5.04 -10.30
C PHE A 173 -4.73 5.46 -10.58
N ARG A 174 -4.38 6.67 -10.17
CA ARG A 174 -3.01 7.16 -10.18
C ARG A 174 -2.54 7.47 -8.78
N LEU A 175 -1.28 7.18 -8.53
CA LEU A 175 -0.63 7.45 -7.26
C LEU A 175 0.67 8.21 -7.50
N ASN A 176 0.75 9.41 -6.96
CA ASN A 176 1.99 10.17 -6.93
C ASN A 176 2.64 9.97 -5.56
N THR A 177 3.80 9.33 -5.54
CA THR A 177 4.57 9.11 -4.30
C THR A 177 5.15 10.42 -3.77
N PRO A 178 5.70 10.47 -2.55
CA PRO A 178 6.22 11.72 -2.02
C PRO A 178 7.45 12.22 -2.76
N TRP A 179 7.62 13.53 -2.81
CA TRP A 179 8.91 14.15 -3.07
C TRP A 179 9.91 13.72 -2.01
N LYS A 180 11.19 13.57 -2.42
CA LYS A 180 12.29 13.30 -1.50
C LYS A 180 13.42 14.27 -1.78
N VAL A 181 14.00 14.81 -0.72
CA VAL A 181 15.22 15.62 -0.81
C VAL A 181 16.27 15.05 0.13
N GLY A 182 17.52 15.13 -0.28
CA GLY A 182 18.60 14.66 0.55
C GLY A 182 19.84 15.53 0.44
N VAL A 183 20.56 15.59 1.54
CA VAL A 183 21.88 16.20 1.62
C VAL A 183 22.88 15.17 2.13
N SER A 184 24.08 15.22 1.62
CA SER A 184 25.13 14.29 1.99
C SER A 184 26.46 14.97 2.16
N MET A 185 27.32 14.38 2.96
CA MET A 185 28.73 14.78 3.08
C MET A 185 29.59 13.54 3.09
N GLY A 186 30.77 13.67 2.52
CA GLY A 186 31.76 12.60 2.50
C GLY A 186 33.16 13.15 2.62
N HIS A 187 34.02 12.42 3.32
CA HIS A 187 35.42 12.75 3.50
C HIS A 187 36.29 11.50 3.50
N THR A 188 37.44 11.59 2.87
CA THR A 188 38.45 10.52 2.94
C THR A 188 39.71 11.04 3.61
N VAL A 189 40.33 10.20 4.43
CA VAL A 189 41.61 10.50 5.06
C VAL A 189 42.65 9.52 4.52
N GLY A 190 43.56 10.04 3.71
CA GLY A 190 44.48 9.20 2.97
C GLY A 190 43.79 8.09 2.19
N ASN A 191 44.41 6.92 2.13
CA ASN A 191 43.82 5.73 1.47
C ASN A 191 43.22 4.72 2.47
N TYR A 192 43.16 5.08 3.76
CA TYR A 192 42.79 4.13 4.81
C TYR A 192 41.45 4.37 5.47
N LEU A 193 40.88 5.57 5.37
CA LEU A 193 39.58 5.89 5.99
C LEU A 193 38.67 6.67 5.03
N ALA A 194 37.44 6.24 4.89
CA ALA A 194 36.40 7.01 4.26
C ALA A 194 35.17 7.11 5.20
N LEU A 195 34.63 8.32 5.31
CA LEU A 195 33.46 8.63 6.13
C LEU A 195 32.36 9.22 5.24
N GLY A 196 31.13 8.90 5.52
CA GLY A 196 29.98 9.46 4.82
C GLY A 196 28.77 9.57 5.72
N ALA A 197 27.99 10.63 5.50
CA ALA A 197 26.70 10.83 6.12
C ALA A 197 25.71 11.36 5.09
N THR A 198 24.44 10.91 5.19
CA THR A 198 23.34 11.39 4.34
C THR A 198 22.13 11.57 5.21
N TYR A 199 21.47 12.70 5.04
CA TYR A 199 20.13 12.94 5.58
C TYR A 199 19.16 13.09 4.41
N GLU A 200 18.04 12.36 4.48
CA GLU A 200 16.97 12.41 3.48
C GLU A 200 15.64 12.71 4.20
N TYR A 201 14.82 13.52 3.57
CA TYR A 201 13.45 13.77 4.01
C TYR A 201 12.46 13.49 2.88
N ALA A 202 11.40 12.73 3.20
CA ALA A 202 10.34 12.37 2.28
C ALA A 202 8.98 12.81 2.84
N TRP A 203 8.16 13.53 2.04
CA TRP A 203 6.86 14.07 2.46
C TRP A 203 5.73 13.06 2.23
N TYR A 204 5.63 11.99 3.04
CA TYR A 204 4.60 10.96 2.88
C TYR A 204 3.18 11.48 3.11
N ASP A 205 3.01 12.51 3.92
CA ASP A 205 1.74 13.20 4.14
C ASP A 205 1.27 14.05 2.94
N HIS A 206 2.10 14.19 1.92
CA HIS A 206 1.80 14.90 0.67
C HIS A 206 1.76 13.97 -0.55
N MET A 207 1.55 12.68 -0.34
CA MET A 207 1.20 11.78 -1.42
C MET A 207 -0.12 12.21 -2.06
N ASP A 208 -0.26 12.04 -3.38
CA ASP A 208 -1.48 12.43 -4.10
C ASP A 208 -2.09 11.20 -4.75
N ASN A 209 -3.21 10.77 -4.18
CA ASN A 209 -4.06 9.74 -4.75
C ASN A 209 -5.02 10.40 -5.73
N ARG A 210 -5.19 9.84 -6.92
CA ARG A 210 -5.97 10.41 -7.99
C ARG A 210 -6.90 9.38 -8.61
N VAL A 211 -8.11 9.80 -8.90
CA VAL A 211 -9.13 9.00 -9.61
C VAL A 211 -9.08 9.35 -11.09
N LYS A 212 -9.17 8.35 -11.96
CA LYS A 212 -9.37 8.59 -13.39
C LYS A 212 -10.82 9.06 -13.62
N ASP A 213 -11.00 10.24 -14.14
CA ASP A 213 -12.31 10.92 -14.30
C ASP A 213 -12.72 11.11 -15.77
N GLY A 214 -12.17 10.29 -16.65
CA GLY A 214 -12.45 10.31 -18.07
C GLY A 214 -11.28 10.82 -18.88
N GLY A 215 -11.55 11.67 -19.87
CA GLY A 215 -10.54 12.21 -20.77
C GLY A 215 -11.16 12.87 -21.98
N TYR A 216 -10.34 13.31 -22.90
CA TYR A 216 -10.78 13.86 -24.16
C TYR A 216 -9.98 13.29 -25.34
N TYR A 217 -10.63 13.20 -26.49
CA TYR A 217 -9.98 12.79 -27.72
C TYR A 217 -9.50 14.02 -28.48
N ASP A 218 -8.20 14.09 -28.74
CA ASP A 218 -7.62 15.15 -29.57
C ASP A 218 -7.71 14.72 -31.04
N TYR A 219 -8.61 15.35 -31.76
CA TYR A 219 -8.82 15.10 -33.20
C TYR A 219 -7.65 15.53 -34.09
N TYR A 220 -6.76 16.41 -33.62
CA TYR A 220 -5.61 16.85 -34.38
C TYR A 220 -4.45 15.85 -34.34
N CYS A 221 -4.23 15.26 -33.16
CA CYS A 221 -3.17 14.24 -32.94
C CYS A 221 -3.67 12.82 -33.15
N GLY A 222 -4.99 12.61 -33.09
CA GLY A 222 -5.61 11.27 -33.17
C GLY A 222 -5.47 10.47 -31.88
N ASP A 223 -5.15 11.12 -30.76
CA ASP A 223 -4.87 10.47 -29.49
C ASP A 223 -5.95 10.78 -28.45
N TYR A 224 -6.14 9.82 -27.52
CA TYR A 224 -6.99 9.99 -26.35
C TYR A 224 -6.13 10.34 -25.12
N TYR A 225 -6.45 11.48 -24.50
CA TYR A 225 -5.79 11.96 -23.29
C TYR A 225 -6.67 11.70 -22.08
N GLU A 226 -6.22 10.79 -21.23
CA GLU A 226 -6.89 10.49 -19.95
C GLU A 226 -6.71 11.64 -18.98
N SER A 227 -7.79 12.05 -18.33
CA SER A 227 -7.78 12.99 -17.22
C SER A 227 -7.87 12.28 -15.88
N SER A 228 -7.40 12.94 -14.84
CA SER A 228 -7.52 12.46 -13.47
C SER A 228 -7.64 13.63 -12.51
N SER A 229 -8.49 13.51 -11.53
CA SER A 229 -8.64 14.47 -10.44
C SER A 229 -8.10 13.92 -9.12
N SER A 230 -7.76 14.81 -8.20
CA SER A 230 -7.30 14.45 -6.86
C SER A 230 -8.44 13.76 -6.08
N ASP A 231 -8.15 12.64 -5.44
CA ASP A 231 -9.08 12.01 -4.49
C ASP A 231 -8.95 12.73 -3.13
N ASP A 232 -9.78 13.76 -2.94
CA ASP A 232 -9.69 14.61 -1.75
C ASP A 232 -9.96 13.84 -0.46
N ALA A 233 -10.83 12.83 -0.48
CA ALA A 233 -11.16 12.02 0.70
C ALA A 233 -9.96 11.14 1.09
N MET A 234 -9.39 10.39 0.14
CA MET A 234 -8.23 9.53 0.38
C MET A 234 -6.98 10.36 0.71
N ASN A 235 -6.80 11.53 0.11
CA ASN A 235 -5.70 12.42 0.41
C ASN A 235 -5.85 13.10 1.78
N ALA A 236 -7.07 13.36 2.24
CA ALA A 236 -7.33 13.83 3.60
C ALA A 236 -6.99 12.73 4.64
N ASP A 237 -7.38 11.48 4.37
CA ASP A 237 -7.01 10.33 5.21
C ASP A 237 -5.49 10.11 5.23
N THR A 238 -4.84 10.18 4.09
CA THR A 238 -3.37 10.11 3.97
C THR A 238 -2.69 11.15 4.86
N ARG A 239 -3.12 12.42 4.82
CA ARG A 239 -2.59 13.50 5.67
C ARG A 239 -2.89 13.31 7.14
N ALA A 240 -4.03 12.72 7.48
CA ALA A 240 -4.41 12.44 8.86
C ALA A 240 -3.56 11.33 9.49
N ASN A 241 -3.15 10.34 8.71
CA ASN A 241 -2.49 9.13 9.20
C ASN A 241 -0.97 9.14 8.97
N LEU A 242 -0.48 9.76 7.90
CA LEU A 242 0.95 9.77 7.57
C LEU A 242 1.61 11.11 7.98
N LYS A 243 2.92 11.05 8.12
CA LYS A 243 3.80 12.20 8.35
C LYS A 243 5.08 12.08 7.52
N GLY A 244 5.79 13.18 7.39
CA GLY A 244 7.09 13.17 6.73
C GLY A 244 8.09 12.23 7.43
N VAL A 245 8.94 11.58 6.64
CA VAL A 245 9.93 10.60 7.11
C VAL A 245 11.32 11.17 6.95
N SER A 246 12.06 11.16 8.06
CA SER A 246 13.49 11.49 8.11
C SER A 246 14.32 10.21 8.08
N THR A 247 15.30 10.16 7.20
CA THR A 247 16.25 9.06 7.11
C THR A 247 17.66 9.59 7.32
N LEU A 248 18.39 9.03 8.29
CA LEU A 248 19.78 9.33 8.54
C LEU A 248 20.63 8.08 8.25
N LYS A 249 21.59 8.21 7.35
CA LYS A 249 22.55 7.16 7.00
C LYS A 249 23.95 7.65 7.32
N VAL A 250 24.72 6.88 8.07
CA VAL A 250 26.12 7.13 8.32
C VAL A 250 26.95 5.90 8.01
N GLY A 251 28.11 6.07 7.43
CA GLY A 251 28.98 4.98 7.05
C GLY A 251 30.45 5.32 7.22
N ALA A 252 31.22 4.30 7.50
CA ALA A 252 32.69 4.36 7.58
C ALA A 252 33.30 3.14 6.88
N GLU A 253 34.33 3.37 6.11
CA GLU A 253 35.19 2.31 5.57
C GLU A 253 36.62 2.52 6.10
N ILE A 254 37.19 1.49 6.71
CA ILE A 254 38.55 1.47 7.22
C ILE A 254 39.33 0.39 6.47
N LYS A 255 40.49 0.76 5.95
CA LYS A 255 41.43 -0.14 5.26
C LYS A 255 42.69 -0.30 6.10
N PRO A 256 42.73 -1.23 7.06
CA PRO A 256 43.92 -1.46 7.89
C PRO A 256 45.11 -1.94 7.07
N THR A 257 44.86 -2.66 5.98
CA THR A 257 45.87 -3.13 5.03
C THR A 257 45.33 -3.03 3.60
N SER A 258 46.18 -3.19 2.59
CA SER A 258 45.76 -3.18 1.18
C SER A 258 44.80 -4.33 0.81
N MET A 259 44.76 -5.40 1.61
CA MET A 259 43.96 -6.59 1.36
C MET A 259 42.67 -6.66 2.21
N LEU A 260 42.55 -5.78 3.25
CA LEU A 260 41.42 -5.82 4.17
C LEU A 260 40.68 -4.48 4.18
N SER A 261 39.37 -4.53 3.90
CA SER A 261 38.47 -3.39 4.07
C SER A 261 37.37 -3.75 5.04
N LEU A 262 37.20 -2.96 6.09
CA LEU A 262 36.12 -3.08 7.07
C LEU A 262 35.13 -1.95 6.83
N ARG A 263 33.82 -2.27 6.73
CA ARG A 263 32.75 -1.30 6.49
C ARG A 263 31.74 -1.38 7.61
N PHE A 264 31.38 -0.21 8.12
CA PHE A 264 30.36 -0.05 9.14
C PHE A 264 29.31 0.92 8.62
N GLY A 265 28.05 0.60 8.85
CA GLY A 265 26.93 1.45 8.46
C GLY A 265 25.84 1.45 9.51
N TYR A 266 25.22 2.61 9.69
CA TYR A 266 24.04 2.79 10.51
C TYR A 266 23.00 3.52 9.69
N ASN A 267 21.76 3.02 9.71
CA ASN A 267 20.63 3.64 9.07
C ASN A 267 19.47 3.78 10.09
N TYR A 268 19.01 5.01 10.24
CA TYR A 268 17.84 5.32 11.05
C TYR A 268 16.75 5.89 10.15
N VAL A 269 15.55 5.34 10.26
CA VAL A 269 14.35 5.80 9.55
C VAL A 269 13.28 6.12 10.59
N SER A 270 12.76 7.35 10.58
CA SER A 270 11.66 7.71 11.47
C SER A 270 10.36 7.03 11.04
N PRO A 271 9.43 6.73 11.97
CA PRO A 271 8.13 6.19 11.64
C PRO A 271 7.35 7.13 10.70
N MET A 272 6.66 6.55 9.70
CA MET A 272 5.83 7.32 8.78
C MET A 272 4.40 7.52 9.29
N PHE A 273 3.94 6.70 10.21
CA PHE A 273 2.59 6.82 10.78
C PHE A 273 2.57 7.80 11.96
N ARG A 274 1.46 8.52 12.09
CA ARG A 274 1.16 9.32 13.29
C ARG A 274 0.74 8.39 14.43
N GLU A 275 0.81 8.83 15.67
CA GLU A 275 0.55 8.00 16.86
C GLU A 275 -0.85 7.35 16.88
N ASN A 276 -1.85 7.99 16.28
CA ASN A 276 -3.23 7.50 16.24
C ASN A 276 -3.64 7.07 14.82
N ALA A 277 -2.68 6.81 13.92
CA ALA A 277 -2.96 6.45 12.56
C ALA A 277 -3.72 5.13 12.49
N TYR A 278 -4.76 5.08 11.65
CA TYR A 278 -5.60 3.90 11.42
C TYR A 278 -6.19 3.27 12.68
N ARG A 279 -6.28 4.02 13.77
CA ARG A 279 -6.90 3.55 14.99
C ARG A 279 -8.42 3.66 14.84
N ASP A 280 -9.07 2.53 14.66
CA ASP A 280 -10.54 2.48 14.67
C ASP A 280 -11.05 2.43 16.11
N GLN A 281 -11.56 3.54 16.58
CA GLN A 281 -12.17 3.64 17.90
C GLN A 281 -13.59 3.04 17.95
N SER A 282 -14.20 2.74 16.81
CA SER A 282 -15.55 2.16 16.74
C SER A 282 -15.59 0.70 17.17
N ILE A 283 -14.46 -0.01 17.10
CA ILE A 283 -14.31 -1.41 17.53
C ILE A 283 -14.00 -1.53 19.05
N GLY A 284 -14.17 -0.45 19.80
CA GLY A 284 -13.93 -0.43 21.23
C GLY A 284 -12.46 -0.20 21.61
N SER A 285 -12.14 -0.39 22.91
CA SER A 285 -10.81 -0.14 23.46
C SER A 285 -9.69 -1.07 22.97
N ASN A 286 -10.03 -2.06 22.16
CA ASN A 286 -9.12 -3.09 21.63
C ASN A 286 -8.80 -2.90 20.14
N GLY A 287 -9.03 -1.71 19.58
CA GLY A 287 -8.68 -1.41 18.19
C GLY A 287 -7.20 -1.76 17.91
N VAL A 288 -6.96 -2.49 16.83
CA VAL A 288 -5.59 -2.86 16.42
C VAL A 288 -4.85 -1.58 16.03
N ASP A 289 -3.80 -1.26 16.75
CA ASP A 289 -2.90 -0.16 16.40
C ASP A 289 -1.96 -0.64 15.30
N ILE A 290 -2.26 -0.28 14.06
CA ILE A 290 -1.43 -0.63 12.90
C ILE A 290 -0.19 0.28 12.80
N ALA A 291 -0.13 1.33 13.59
CA ALA A 291 0.92 2.34 13.54
C ALA A 291 2.21 1.95 14.27
N THR A 292 2.30 0.79 14.86
CA THR A 292 3.56 0.30 15.43
C THR A 292 4.50 -0.15 14.33
N SER A 293 5.22 0.79 13.76
CA SER A 293 6.40 0.46 12.97
C SER A 293 7.54 0.14 13.93
N THR A 294 8.00 -1.06 13.91
CA THR A 294 9.30 -1.45 14.49
C THR A 294 10.43 -1.04 13.58
#